data_b33c330b6d71b187ebdc60318c3d621b
#
_entry.id   b33c330b6d71b187ebdc60318c3d621b
#
_cell.length_a   1.000
_cell.length_b   1.000
_cell.length_c   1.000
_cell.angle_alpha   90.00
_cell.angle_beta   90.00
_cell.angle_gamma   90.00
#
_symmetry.space_group_name_H-M   'P 1'
#
loop_
_entity.id
_entity.type
_entity.pdbx_description
1 polymer ?
#
loop_
_entity_poly.entity_id
_entity_poly.type
_entity_poly.pdbx_seq_one_letter_code
_entity_poly.pdbx_strand_id
1 'polypeptide(L)'
;MYLLGRTYLGGRNKMVIDYIHNPAQHPEYEVEALTRCGDAPFLLPSKGFIGYLWGDSFKPFHRHQGIDIFGGTEPGKTPVYAPYDGFLSREEGWRSSLIIRIPQDPLNPSRQIWLYMTHLADAEGNSFIDSAFPPGTYDKPIFAGDLLGFQGDYSGDPEKPVGVHLHFSIVRDDGNGNYLNELDILNTLDPSPYFGFELNAKVVGKSEIPRCNP
;
A
#
# COMPACT_ATOMS: atom_id res chain seq x y z
N MET A 1 14.74 -1.75 30.14
CA MET A 1 14.82 -1.28 28.76
C MET A 1 15.15 -2.37 27.72
N TYR A 2 15.72 -3.51 28.11
CA TYR A 2 16.11 -4.62 27.20
C TYR A 2 14.98 -5.57 26.78
N LEU A 3 13.86 -5.64 27.48
CA LEU A 3 12.75 -6.57 27.15
C LEU A 3 11.78 -6.02 26.10
N LEU A 4 11.64 -4.71 25.98
CA LEU A 4 10.74 -4.09 24.97
C LEU A 4 11.30 -4.18 23.54
N GLY A 5 12.62 -4.13 23.36
CA GLY A 5 13.27 -4.26 22.06
C GLY A 5 13.12 -5.64 21.41
N ARG A 6 13.06 -6.72 22.21
CA ARG A 6 12.93 -8.09 21.69
C ARG A 6 11.55 -8.41 21.13
N THR A 7 10.50 -7.77 21.63
CA THR A 7 9.11 -7.99 21.16
C THR A 7 8.84 -7.34 19.80
N TYR A 8 9.59 -6.28 19.45
CA TYR A 8 9.45 -5.58 18.16
C TYR A 8 10.35 -6.15 17.05
N LEU A 9 11.36 -6.96 17.38
CA LEU A 9 12.28 -7.58 16.43
C LEU A 9 11.89 -9.00 16.02
N GLY A 10 10.75 -9.51 16.50
CA GLY A 10 10.25 -10.86 16.19
C GLY A 10 9.18 -10.90 15.12
N GLY A 11 8.95 -12.07 14.56
CA GLY A 11 7.88 -12.33 13.61
C GLY A 11 8.01 -11.50 12.32
N ARG A 12 6.93 -10.87 11.89
CA ARG A 12 6.85 -10.13 10.63
C ARG A 12 7.85 -8.99 10.52
N ASN A 13 8.09 -8.24 11.62
CA ASN A 13 9.11 -7.16 11.61
C ASN A 13 10.50 -7.67 11.24
N LYS A 14 10.87 -8.86 11.73
CA LYS A 14 12.15 -9.47 11.38
C LYS A 14 12.20 -9.82 9.88
N MET A 15 11.12 -10.40 9.35
CA MET A 15 11.03 -10.75 7.93
C MET A 15 11.14 -9.51 7.02
N VAL A 16 10.48 -8.42 7.40
CA VAL A 16 10.57 -7.14 6.67
C VAL A 16 12.00 -6.61 6.68
N ILE A 17 12.67 -6.60 7.84
CA ILE A 17 14.06 -6.15 7.96
C ILE A 17 15.00 -7.04 7.14
N ASP A 18 14.86 -8.36 7.23
CA ASP A 18 15.67 -9.32 6.47
C ASP A 18 15.47 -9.11 4.95
N TYR A 19 14.22 -8.94 4.51
CA TYR A 19 13.88 -8.69 3.10
C TYR A 19 14.45 -7.36 2.58
N ILE A 20 14.27 -6.25 3.31
CA ILE A 20 14.78 -4.93 2.90
C ILE A 20 16.30 -4.95 2.71
N HIS A 21 17.03 -5.69 3.56
CA HIS A 21 18.49 -5.81 3.44
C HIS A 21 18.94 -6.74 2.29
N ASN A 22 18.20 -7.80 1.99
CA ASN A 22 18.59 -8.82 1.03
C ASN A 22 17.38 -9.36 0.24
N PRO A 23 16.65 -8.56 -0.56
CA PRO A 23 15.45 -9.02 -1.26
C PRO A 23 15.73 -10.20 -2.21
N ALA A 24 16.91 -10.23 -2.84
CA ALA A 24 17.30 -11.30 -3.75
C ALA A 24 17.45 -12.68 -3.07
N GLN A 25 17.54 -12.75 -1.73
CA GLN A 25 17.58 -14.00 -0.99
C GLN A 25 16.20 -14.53 -0.61
N HIS A 26 15.15 -13.75 -0.87
CA HIS A 26 13.77 -14.06 -0.49
C HIS A 26 12.76 -13.91 -1.63
N PRO A 27 13.06 -14.45 -2.85
CA PRO A 27 12.12 -14.35 -3.97
C PRO A 27 10.78 -15.06 -3.68
N GLU A 28 10.79 -16.04 -2.78
CA GLU A 28 9.59 -16.76 -2.34
C GLU A 28 8.63 -15.91 -1.49
N TYR A 29 9.04 -14.69 -1.06
CA TYR A 29 8.17 -13.77 -0.32
C TYR A 29 7.38 -12.86 -1.26
N GLU A 30 7.83 -12.72 -2.51
CA GLU A 30 7.30 -11.74 -3.43
C GLU A 30 5.96 -12.16 -4.05
N VAL A 31 5.12 -11.17 -4.26
CA VAL A 31 3.97 -11.24 -5.16
C VAL A 31 4.30 -10.50 -6.45
N GLU A 32 3.68 -10.88 -7.56
CA GLU A 32 3.86 -10.22 -8.85
C GLU A 32 2.78 -9.14 -9.05
N ALA A 33 3.21 -7.98 -9.57
CA ALA A 33 2.29 -6.91 -9.97
C ALA A 33 1.30 -7.40 -11.03
N LEU A 34 0.13 -6.77 -11.07
CA LEU A 34 -0.95 -7.05 -12.02
C LEU A 34 -1.53 -8.48 -11.93
N THR A 35 -1.14 -9.25 -10.91
CA THR A 35 -1.74 -10.56 -10.64
C THR A 35 -3.13 -10.37 -10.03
N ARG A 36 -4.09 -11.16 -10.50
CA ARG A 36 -5.42 -11.33 -9.92
C ARG A 36 -5.47 -12.66 -9.19
N CYS A 37 -5.88 -12.64 -7.92
CA CYS A 37 -5.97 -13.85 -7.11
C CYS A 37 -7.40 -14.38 -7.16
N GLY A 38 -7.61 -15.46 -7.88
CA GLY A 38 -8.95 -16.03 -8.12
C GLY A 38 -9.90 -14.99 -8.75
N ASP A 39 -11.12 -14.90 -8.23
CA ASP A 39 -12.15 -13.97 -8.71
C ASP A 39 -12.12 -12.59 -8.02
N ALA A 40 -11.02 -12.26 -7.33
CA ALA A 40 -10.90 -10.98 -6.62
C ALA A 40 -11.01 -9.79 -7.57
N PRO A 41 -11.66 -8.68 -7.16
CA PRO A 41 -11.84 -7.54 -8.05
C PRO A 41 -10.54 -6.80 -8.37
N PHE A 42 -9.60 -6.73 -7.42
CA PHE A 42 -8.39 -5.92 -7.56
C PHE A 42 -7.21 -6.73 -8.10
N LEU A 43 -6.42 -6.08 -8.96
CA LEU A 43 -5.06 -6.51 -9.32
C LEU A 43 -4.09 -6.11 -8.22
N LEU A 44 -3.04 -6.90 -8.00
CA LEU A 44 -1.94 -6.49 -7.13
C LEU A 44 -1.26 -5.24 -7.71
N PRO A 45 -1.18 -4.14 -6.95
CA PRO A 45 -0.74 -2.84 -7.47
C PRO A 45 0.76 -2.75 -7.71
N SER A 46 1.56 -3.64 -7.11
CA SER A 46 3.02 -3.61 -7.26
C SER A 46 3.63 -4.97 -6.97
N LYS A 47 4.82 -5.20 -7.51
CA LYS A 47 5.64 -6.35 -7.16
C LYS A 47 6.29 -6.15 -5.80
N GLY A 48 6.49 -7.25 -5.04
CA GLY A 48 7.31 -7.27 -3.84
C GLY A 48 6.76 -8.12 -2.70
N PHE A 49 7.36 -7.98 -1.53
CA PHE A 49 6.95 -8.65 -0.30
C PHE A 49 5.87 -7.83 0.41
N ILE A 50 4.70 -8.41 0.66
CA ILE A 50 3.66 -7.80 1.50
C ILE A 50 4.08 -7.97 2.96
N GLY A 51 4.85 -7.01 3.46
CA GLY A 51 5.54 -7.09 4.74
C GLY A 51 4.69 -6.68 5.92
N TYR A 52 3.88 -5.61 5.80
CA TYR A 52 2.91 -5.22 6.81
C TYR A 52 1.48 -5.35 6.30
N LEU A 53 0.62 -5.83 7.16
CA LEU A 53 -0.78 -6.13 6.88
C LEU A 53 -1.71 -5.12 7.55
N TRP A 54 -2.94 -5.08 7.11
CA TRP A 54 -4.00 -4.31 7.75
C TRP A 54 -4.19 -4.78 9.21
N GLY A 55 -4.10 -3.84 10.15
CA GLY A 55 -4.18 -4.10 11.58
C GLY A 55 -2.88 -4.52 12.25
N ASP A 56 -1.76 -4.66 11.52
CA ASP A 56 -0.43 -4.88 12.12
C ASP A 56 -0.05 -3.73 13.06
N SER A 57 0.87 -4.02 13.97
CA SER A 57 1.41 -3.04 14.89
C SER A 57 2.93 -3.16 14.97
N PHE A 58 3.63 -2.20 14.41
CA PHE A 58 5.09 -2.09 14.51
C PHE A 58 5.56 -1.12 15.61
N LYS A 59 4.62 -0.46 16.29
CA LYS A 59 4.88 0.39 17.47
C LYS A 59 3.68 0.39 18.41
N PRO A 60 3.86 0.73 19.73
CA PRO A 60 2.75 0.81 20.67
C PRO A 60 1.64 1.75 20.20
N PHE A 61 0.39 1.36 20.46
CA PHE A 61 -0.82 2.14 20.12
C PHE A 61 -1.01 2.46 18.65
N HIS A 62 -0.28 1.80 17.76
CA HIS A 62 -0.44 1.92 16.32
C HIS A 62 -1.17 0.70 15.76
N ARG A 63 -2.00 0.95 14.77
CA ARG A 63 -2.62 -0.06 13.91
C ARG A 63 -2.43 0.37 12.47
N HIS A 64 -1.80 -0.50 11.69
CA HIS A 64 -1.55 -0.25 10.27
C HIS A 64 -2.86 -0.25 9.48
N GLN A 65 -3.07 0.79 8.69
CA GLN A 65 -4.36 1.08 8.05
C GLN A 65 -4.52 0.45 6.67
N GLY A 66 -3.48 -0.22 6.18
CA GLY A 66 -3.43 -0.82 4.85
C GLY A 66 -2.44 -1.97 4.79
N ILE A 67 -1.82 -2.12 3.64
CA ILE A 67 -0.71 -3.05 3.41
C ILE A 67 0.51 -2.30 2.91
N ASP A 68 1.71 -2.79 3.29
CA ASP A 68 2.98 -2.30 2.73
C ASP A 68 3.60 -3.37 1.85
N ILE A 69 3.89 -3.02 0.59
CA ILE A 69 4.50 -3.88 -0.42
C ILE A 69 5.91 -3.39 -0.68
N PHE A 70 6.90 -4.13 -0.22
CA PHE A 70 8.33 -3.82 -0.35
C PHE A 70 8.86 -4.40 -1.66
N GLY A 71 9.16 -3.56 -2.65
CA GLY A 71 9.53 -3.98 -4.01
C GLY A 71 11.03 -3.99 -4.31
N GLY A 72 11.88 -3.76 -3.31
CA GLY A 72 13.33 -3.75 -3.50
C GLY A 72 14.02 -2.73 -2.61
N THR A 73 15.28 -2.39 -2.95
CA THR A 73 16.14 -1.49 -2.18
C THR A 73 16.34 -0.13 -2.82
N GLU A 74 16.03 0.02 -4.10
CA GLU A 74 16.28 1.24 -4.87
C GLU A 74 14.99 2.02 -5.11
N PRO A 75 14.88 3.27 -4.62
CA PRO A 75 13.75 4.15 -4.92
C PRO A 75 13.58 4.39 -6.44
N GLY A 76 12.34 4.50 -6.90
CA GLY A 76 12.02 4.80 -8.29
C GLY A 76 12.22 3.64 -9.28
N LYS A 77 12.36 2.39 -8.82
CA LYS A 77 12.57 1.21 -9.70
C LYS A 77 11.36 0.31 -9.81
N THR A 78 10.66 0.06 -8.72
CA THR A 78 9.52 -0.87 -8.71
C THR A 78 8.24 -0.14 -9.09
N PRO A 79 7.59 -0.51 -10.20
CA PRO A 79 6.41 0.20 -10.68
C PRO A 79 5.19 -0.05 -9.78
N VAL A 80 4.30 0.95 -9.75
CA VAL A 80 3.02 0.94 -9.07
C VAL A 80 1.92 1.16 -10.09
N TYR A 81 0.91 0.29 -10.09
CA TYR A 81 -0.19 0.27 -11.02
C TYR A 81 -1.54 0.48 -10.34
N ALA A 82 -2.52 0.96 -11.09
CA ALA A 82 -3.90 1.03 -10.65
C ALA A 82 -4.48 -0.40 -10.46
N PRO A 83 -4.97 -0.75 -9.26
CA PRO A 83 -5.52 -2.08 -9.03
C PRO A 83 -6.93 -2.25 -9.59
N TYR A 84 -7.62 -1.15 -9.89
CA TYR A 84 -9.01 -1.13 -10.36
C TYR A 84 -9.30 0.18 -11.11
N ASP A 85 -10.36 0.17 -11.92
CA ASP A 85 -10.84 1.35 -12.63
C ASP A 85 -11.33 2.42 -11.65
N GLY A 86 -11.08 3.68 -11.93
CA GLY A 86 -11.51 4.77 -11.07
C GLY A 86 -11.11 6.14 -11.56
N PHE A 87 -11.10 7.08 -10.63
CA PHE A 87 -10.79 8.48 -10.90
C PHE A 87 -9.68 8.94 -9.95
N LEU A 88 -8.51 9.25 -10.52
CA LEU A 88 -7.33 9.61 -9.76
C LEU A 88 -7.32 11.10 -9.43
N SER A 89 -6.98 11.42 -8.17
CA SER A 89 -6.65 12.77 -7.73
C SER A 89 -5.32 12.80 -7.01
N ARG A 90 -4.59 13.91 -7.21
CA ARG A 90 -3.35 14.23 -6.54
C ARG A 90 -3.39 15.69 -6.10
N GLU A 91 -3.44 15.93 -4.80
CA GLU A 91 -3.44 17.27 -4.25
C GLU A 91 -2.18 18.06 -4.66
N GLU A 92 -2.30 19.38 -4.77
CA GLU A 92 -1.22 20.25 -5.25
C GLU A 92 0.06 20.15 -4.39
N GLY A 93 -0.10 19.95 -3.08
CA GLY A 93 1.01 19.77 -2.13
C GLY A 93 1.54 18.34 -2.01
N TRP A 94 0.92 17.35 -2.64
CA TRP A 94 1.30 15.95 -2.46
C TRP A 94 2.49 15.56 -3.32
N ARG A 95 3.58 15.22 -2.67
CA ARG A 95 4.83 14.80 -3.32
C ARG A 95 4.85 13.31 -3.65
N SER A 96 4.34 12.49 -2.72
CA SER A 96 4.47 11.02 -2.78
C SER A 96 3.14 10.28 -2.76
N SER A 97 2.01 10.99 -2.71
CA SER A 97 0.69 10.39 -2.47
C SER A 97 -0.28 10.68 -3.60
N LEU A 98 -1.21 9.78 -3.78
CA LEU A 98 -2.38 9.94 -4.64
C LEU A 98 -3.58 9.16 -4.08
N ILE A 99 -4.79 9.53 -4.49
CA ILE A 99 -6.01 8.79 -4.20
C ILE A 99 -6.72 8.42 -5.50
N ILE A 100 -7.47 7.31 -5.45
CA ILE A 100 -8.32 6.86 -6.54
C ILE A 100 -9.73 6.69 -5.97
N ARG A 101 -10.67 7.45 -6.51
CA ARG A 101 -12.09 7.32 -6.21
C ARG A 101 -12.70 6.19 -7.04
N ILE A 102 -13.37 5.26 -6.38
CA ILE A 102 -14.14 4.18 -7.00
C ILE A 102 -15.61 4.42 -6.64
N PRO A 103 -16.42 4.96 -7.55
CA PRO A 103 -17.80 5.36 -7.27
C PRO A 103 -18.72 4.22 -6.83
N GLN A 104 -18.43 3.00 -7.30
CA GLN A 104 -19.16 1.78 -6.95
C GLN A 104 -18.15 0.73 -6.50
N ASP A 105 -18.10 0.49 -5.18
CA ASP A 105 -17.29 -0.57 -4.59
C ASP A 105 -17.66 -1.93 -5.21
N PRO A 106 -16.70 -2.66 -5.81
CA PRO A 106 -17.01 -3.95 -6.47
C PRO A 106 -17.58 -5.02 -5.52
N LEU A 107 -17.37 -4.88 -4.20
CA LEU A 107 -17.92 -5.79 -3.19
C LEU A 107 -19.25 -5.29 -2.58
N ASN A 108 -19.54 -4.00 -2.73
CA ASN A 108 -20.78 -3.39 -2.27
C ASN A 108 -21.14 -2.17 -3.15
N PRO A 109 -21.79 -2.37 -4.29
CA PRO A 109 -22.06 -1.30 -5.26
C PRO A 109 -22.90 -0.12 -4.75
N SER A 110 -23.50 -0.24 -3.56
CA SER A 110 -24.26 0.85 -2.93
C SER A 110 -23.40 1.90 -2.23
N ARG A 111 -22.08 1.72 -2.20
CA ARG A 111 -21.14 2.67 -1.56
C ARG A 111 -19.99 3.02 -2.49
N GLN A 112 -19.43 4.20 -2.27
CA GLN A 112 -18.18 4.66 -2.83
C GLN A 112 -17.03 4.26 -1.88
N ILE A 113 -15.86 4.00 -2.44
CA ILE A 113 -14.61 3.81 -1.70
C ILE A 113 -13.49 4.61 -2.36
N TRP A 114 -12.41 4.78 -1.61
CA TRP A 114 -11.20 5.44 -2.07
C TRP A 114 -10.00 4.53 -1.86
N LEU A 115 -9.06 4.55 -2.80
CA LEU A 115 -7.75 3.95 -2.59
C LEU A 115 -6.77 5.07 -2.25
N TYR A 116 -5.97 4.88 -1.23
CA TYR A 116 -4.85 5.76 -0.90
C TYR A 116 -3.56 5.04 -1.14
N MET A 117 -2.64 5.67 -1.85
CA MET A 117 -1.31 5.16 -2.16
C MET A 117 -0.27 6.20 -1.83
N THR A 118 0.81 5.81 -1.15
CA THR A 118 1.88 6.73 -0.77
C THR A 118 3.27 6.10 -0.79
N HIS A 119 4.28 6.91 -0.48
CA HIS A 119 5.72 6.66 -0.59
C HIS A 119 6.24 6.61 -2.04
N LEU A 120 5.55 7.28 -2.98
CA LEU A 120 5.96 7.40 -4.38
C LEU A 120 6.87 8.63 -4.60
N ALA A 121 7.91 8.77 -3.80
CA ALA A 121 8.95 9.79 -3.94
C ALA A 121 10.26 9.32 -3.28
N ASP A 122 11.39 9.97 -3.61
CA ASP A 122 12.65 9.76 -2.87
C ASP A 122 12.65 10.46 -1.51
N ALA A 123 13.69 10.22 -0.70
CA ALA A 123 13.82 10.79 0.64
C ALA A 123 13.72 12.34 0.65
N GLU A 124 14.16 13.01 -0.39
CA GLU A 124 14.12 14.47 -0.56
C GLU A 124 12.74 14.97 -1.01
N GLY A 125 11.83 14.05 -1.36
CA GLY A 125 10.47 14.35 -1.83
C GLY A 125 10.40 14.67 -3.33
N ASN A 126 11.38 14.22 -4.13
CA ASN A 126 11.27 14.23 -5.58
C ASN A 126 10.31 13.11 -6.00
N SER A 127 9.21 13.49 -6.63
CA SER A 127 8.11 12.58 -6.93
C SER A 127 8.46 11.54 -7.99
N PHE A 128 8.06 10.31 -7.75
CA PHE A 128 8.05 9.20 -8.71
C PHE A 128 6.64 8.90 -9.26
N ILE A 129 5.65 9.74 -8.94
CA ILE A 129 4.33 9.65 -9.57
C ILE A 129 4.48 9.99 -11.05
N ASP A 130 3.82 9.19 -11.92
CA ASP A 130 3.91 9.38 -13.37
C ASP A 130 3.52 10.81 -13.78
N SER A 131 4.23 11.33 -14.77
CA SER A 131 4.05 12.70 -15.28
C SER A 131 2.65 12.96 -15.86
N ALA A 132 1.90 11.93 -16.18
CA ALA A 132 0.49 12.03 -16.55
C ALA A 132 -0.40 12.53 -15.39
N PHE A 133 0.10 12.49 -14.14
CA PHE A 133 -0.61 12.91 -12.93
C PHE A 133 0.16 14.00 -12.17
N PRO A 134 0.31 15.21 -12.74
CA PRO A 134 0.99 16.31 -12.06
C PRO A 134 0.24 16.72 -10.78
N PRO A 135 0.90 17.44 -9.83
CA PRO A 135 0.20 18.06 -8.71
C PRO A 135 -1.01 18.88 -9.17
N GLY A 136 -2.11 18.78 -8.44
CA GLY A 136 -3.38 19.42 -8.82
C GLY A 136 -4.23 18.60 -9.81
N THR A 137 -3.82 17.37 -10.17
CA THR A 137 -4.68 16.45 -10.92
C THR A 137 -5.94 16.14 -10.10
N TYR A 138 -7.11 16.30 -10.72
CA TYR A 138 -8.38 16.04 -10.06
C TYR A 138 -9.28 15.15 -10.93
N ASP A 139 -9.77 14.08 -10.30
CA ASP A 139 -10.80 13.17 -10.83
C ASP A 139 -10.52 12.66 -12.27
N LYS A 140 -9.24 12.41 -12.57
CA LYS A 140 -8.79 11.92 -13.87
C LYS A 140 -9.13 10.45 -14.04
N PRO A 141 -9.88 10.04 -15.08
CA PRO A 141 -10.16 8.64 -15.33
C PRO A 141 -8.88 7.81 -15.51
N ILE A 142 -8.83 6.65 -14.87
CA ILE A 142 -7.78 5.64 -14.99
C ILE A 142 -8.42 4.25 -15.07
N PHE A 143 -7.65 3.30 -15.63
CA PHE A 143 -8.05 1.91 -15.77
C PHE A 143 -7.13 0.99 -14.98
N ALA A 144 -7.66 -0.17 -14.58
CA ALA A 144 -6.86 -1.21 -13.93
C ALA A 144 -5.66 -1.57 -14.81
N GLY A 145 -4.46 -1.54 -14.21
CA GLY A 145 -3.19 -1.77 -14.90
C GLY A 145 -2.49 -0.51 -15.42
N ASP A 146 -3.10 0.68 -15.34
CA ASP A 146 -2.41 1.92 -15.69
C ASP A 146 -1.24 2.17 -14.73
N LEU A 147 -0.09 2.59 -15.27
CA LEU A 147 1.08 2.98 -14.48
C LEU A 147 0.79 4.27 -13.72
N LEU A 148 0.95 4.24 -12.40
CA LEU A 148 0.75 5.38 -11.52
C LEU A 148 2.06 6.06 -11.11
N GLY A 149 3.15 5.31 -11.10
CA GLY A 149 4.47 5.76 -10.67
C GLY A 149 5.34 4.61 -10.18
N PHE A 150 6.24 4.91 -9.25
CA PHE A 150 7.20 3.94 -8.72
C PHE A 150 7.31 4.07 -7.19
N GLN A 151 7.64 2.95 -6.53
CA GLN A 151 7.89 2.92 -5.09
C GLN A 151 9.09 3.79 -4.71
N GLY A 152 9.00 4.43 -3.56
CA GLY A 152 10.05 5.24 -2.99
C GLY A 152 10.18 5.06 -1.49
N ASP A 153 10.89 5.97 -0.83
CA ASP A 153 11.22 5.93 0.58
C ASP A 153 10.88 7.23 1.36
N TYR A 154 10.07 8.10 0.76
CA TYR A 154 9.66 9.36 1.37
C TYR A 154 8.77 9.16 2.59
N SER A 155 9.24 9.65 3.75
CA SER A 155 8.49 9.61 5.02
C SER A 155 7.81 10.95 5.38
N GLY A 156 8.07 12.01 4.62
CA GLY A 156 7.77 13.39 4.99
C GLY A 156 8.93 14.09 5.70
N ASP A 157 9.98 13.36 6.10
CA ASP A 157 11.19 13.86 6.77
C ASP A 157 12.41 13.27 6.06
N PRO A 158 13.18 14.08 5.31
CA PRO A 158 14.35 13.60 4.56
C PRO A 158 15.43 12.94 5.43
N GLU A 159 15.50 13.30 6.72
CA GLU A 159 16.49 12.71 7.63
C GLU A 159 16.05 11.33 8.17
N LYS A 160 14.83 10.93 7.90
CA LYS A 160 14.24 9.66 8.38
C LYS A 160 13.49 8.92 7.28
N PRO A 161 14.16 8.57 6.17
CA PRO A 161 13.50 7.81 5.11
C PRO A 161 12.97 6.47 5.64
N VAL A 162 11.90 5.98 5.02
CA VAL A 162 11.39 4.63 5.26
C VAL A 162 12.07 3.64 4.32
N GLY A 163 11.89 2.33 4.55
CA GLY A 163 12.29 1.33 3.54
C GLY A 163 11.49 1.54 2.25
N VAL A 164 12.08 1.24 1.09
CA VAL A 164 11.39 1.37 -0.20
C VAL A 164 10.16 0.48 -0.23
N HIS A 165 8.97 1.06 -0.34
CA HIS A 165 7.72 0.32 -0.41
C HIS A 165 6.57 1.16 -0.98
N LEU A 166 5.49 0.49 -1.34
CA LEU A 166 4.17 1.08 -1.53
C LEU A 166 3.34 0.86 -0.27
N HIS A 167 2.85 1.91 0.37
CA HIS A 167 1.72 1.82 1.29
C HIS A 167 0.41 1.95 0.50
N PHE A 168 -0.50 1.01 0.72
CA PHE A 168 -1.81 0.94 0.07
C PHE A 168 -2.92 0.77 1.09
N SER A 169 -3.94 1.64 1.06
CA SER A 169 -5.13 1.54 1.91
C SER A 169 -6.42 1.65 1.08
N ILE A 170 -7.46 0.96 1.54
CA ILE A 170 -8.83 1.15 1.04
C ILE A 170 -9.56 1.98 2.10
N VAL A 171 -9.98 3.19 1.73
CA VAL A 171 -10.53 4.19 2.64
C VAL A 171 -12.03 4.35 2.39
N ARG A 172 -12.78 4.51 3.47
CA ARG A 172 -14.21 4.72 3.42
C ARG A 172 -14.54 6.12 2.92
N ASP A 173 -15.69 6.22 2.29
CA ASP A 173 -16.38 7.49 2.04
C ASP A 173 -17.18 7.92 3.27
N ASP A 174 -17.36 9.23 3.46
CA ASP A 174 -18.18 9.79 4.55
C ASP A 174 -19.70 9.69 4.29
N GLY A 175 -20.09 9.13 3.13
CA GLY A 175 -21.47 9.04 2.66
C GLY A 175 -21.95 10.27 1.86
N ASN A 176 -21.11 11.30 1.74
CA ASN A 176 -21.38 12.51 0.97
C ASN A 176 -20.41 12.69 -0.23
N GLY A 177 -19.60 11.68 -0.50
CA GLY A 177 -18.64 11.70 -1.59
C GLY A 177 -17.25 12.20 -1.20
N ASN A 178 -16.95 12.30 0.11
CA ASN A 178 -15.66 12.79 0.58
C ASN A 178 -14.80 11.66 1.16
N TYR A 179 -13.51 11.80 0.92
CA TYR A 179 -12.46 10.95 1.46
C TYR A 179 -12.29 11.14 2.97
N LEU A 180 -12.32 10.06 3.74
CA LEU A 180 -12.06 10.08 5.18
C LEU A 180 -10.55 10.05 5.48
N ASN A 181 -10.18 10.41 6.72
CA ASN A 181 -8.79 10.37 7.17
C ASN A 181 -8.26 8.92 7.20
N GLU A 182 -7.35 8.59 6.33
CA GLU A 182 -6.71 7.27 6.20
C GLU A 182 -5.85 6.87 7.39
N LEU A 183 -5.43 7.81 8.23
CA LEU A 183 -4.62 7.53 9.41
C LEU A 183 -5.41 6.87 10.55
N ASP A 184 -6.73 6.89 10.47
CA ASP A 184 -7.59 6.15 11.40
C ASP A 184 -8.01 4.82 10.77
N ILE A 185 -7.62 3.71 11.40
CA ILE A 185 -7.98 2.36 10.93
C ILE A 185 -9.50 2.15 10.84
N LEU A 186 -10.30 2.86 11.62
CA LEU A 186 -11.76 2.78 11.56
C LEU A 186 -12.32 3.35 10.25
N ASN A 187 -11.56 4.21 9.59
CA ASN A 187 -11.89 4.78 8.29
C ASN A 187 -11.40 3.90 7.12
N THR A 188 -10.70 2.81 7.40
CA THR A 188 -10.19 1.91 6.36
C THR A 188 -10.96 0.59 6.33
N LEU A 189 -10.80 -0.13 5.24
CA LEU A 189 -11.39 -1.45 5.01
C LEU A 189 -10.29 -2.51 4.97
N ASP A 190 -10.61 -3.70 5.47
CA ASP A 190 -9.77 -4.88 5.30
C ASP A 190 -9.58 -5.16 3.79
N PRO A 191 -8.35 -5.18 3.28
CA PRO A 191 -8.08 -5.39 1.87
C PRO A 191 -8.24 -6.86 1.43
N SER A 192 -8.32 -7.82 2.36
CA SER A 192 -8.36 -9.25 2.05
C SER A 192 -9.42 -9.62 1.02
N PRO A 193 -10.70 -9.20 1.13
CA PRO A 193 -11.72 -9.57 0.16
C PRO A 193 -11.48 -8.97 -1.24
N TYR A 194 -10.80 -7.82 -1.30
CA TYR A 194 -10.52 -7.13 -2.58
C TYR A 194 -9.40 -7.79 -3.37
N PHE A 195 -8.44 -8.39 -2.68
CA PHE A 195 -7.31 -9.07 -3.30
C PHE A 195 -7.46 -10.60 -3.34
N GLY A 196 -8.47 -11.18 -2.65
CA GLY A 196 -8.78 -12.61 -2.71
C GLY A 196 -7.87 -13.52 -1.87
N PHE A 197 -7.10 -12.95 -0.93
CA PHE A 197 -6.31 -13.69 0.04
C PHE A 197 -6.13 -12.89 1.33
N GLU A 198 -5.74 -13.56 2.41
CA GLU A 198 -5.70 -12.96 3.74
C GLU A 198 -4.60 -11.91 3.88
N LEU A 199 -5.01 -10.68 4.17
CA LEU A 199 -4.15 -9.50 4.36
C LEU A 199 -4.42 -8.80 5.70
N ASN A 200 -5.12 -9.50 6.61
CA ASN A 200 -5.49 -9.02 7.93
C ASN A 200 -4.61 -9.66 9.00
N ALA A 201 -3.90 -8.85 9.75
CA ALA A 201 -2.98 -9.29 10.79
C ALA A 201 -3.64 -10.05 11.96
N LYS A 202 -4.97 -10.00 12.07
CA LYS A 202 -5.70 -10.81 13.07
C LYS A 202 -5.87 -12.26 12.62
N VAL A 203 -5.78 -12.52 11.32
CA VAL A 203 -5.96 -13.83 10.71
C VAL A 203 -4.63 -14.44 10.34
N VAL A 204 -3.77 -13.67 9.68
CA VAL A 204 -2.44 -14.13 9.27
C VAL A 204 -1.51 -14.17 10.47
N GLY A 205 -0.86 -15.30 10.70
CA GLY A 205 0.13 -15.48 11.77
C GLY A 205 1.33 -14.54 11.60
N LYS A 206 1.98 -14.17 12.73
CA LYS A 206 3.08 -13.19 12.75
C LYS A 206 4.32 -13.58 11.93
N SER A 207 4.45 -14.84 11.56
CA SER A 207 5.56 -15.35 10.74
C SER A 207 5.07 -15.99 9.43
N GLU A 208 3.80 -15.79 9.10
CA GLU A 208 3.21 -16.28 7.86
C GLU A 208 3.31 -15.24 6.77
N ILE A 209 3.57 -15.68 5.55
CA ILE A 209 3.64 -14.85 4.35
C ILE A 209 2.30 -14.94 3.64
N PRO A 210 1.61 -13.80 3.42
CA PRO A 210 0.42 -13.79 2.59
C PRO A 210 0.73 -14.28 1.18
N ARG A 211 -0.11 -15.15 0.64
CA ARG A 211 0.10 -15.72 -0.70
C ARG A 211 -1.15 -15.59 -1.54
N CYS A 212 -0.94 -15.06 -2.71
CA CYS A 212 -1.90 -15.13 -3.80
C CYS A 212 -1.74 -16.49 -4.49
N ASN A 213 -2.83 -17.25 -4.53
CA ASN A 213 -2.93 -18.45 -5.36
C ASN A 213 -3.81 -18.08 -6.56
N PRO A 214 -3.20 -17.73 -7.71
CA PRO A 214 -3.92 -17.35 -8.92
C PRO A 214 -4.72 -18.50 -9.54
#